data_de1933e4aef453a9e9d6f0d2c8993e27
#
_entry.id   de1933e4aef453a9e9d6f0d2c8993e27
#
_cell.length_a   1.000
_cell.length_b   1.000
_cell.length_c   1.000
_cell.angle_alpha   90.00
_cell.angle_beta   90.00
_cell.angle_gamma   90.00
#
_symmetry.space_group_name_H-M   'P 1'
#
loop_
_entity.id
_entity.type
_entity.pdbx_description
1 polymer ?
#
loop_
_entity_poly.entity_id
_entity_poly.type
_entity_poly.pdbx_seq_one_letter_code
_entity_poly.pdbx_strand_id
1 'polypeptide(L)'
;SRPPWLRIKDKFRGHPDGSNLRKELSSQLREFKGADGKARFSAIKGNVNLYRLYVERSLQISQREGRVRLVVPSSVLREKSSLPLRKLLVESNGWDTVWSFPDDSRLLFGGSQGVSVIGITVGEETDVLTSFGPLLVDDISPGRGLSPDAPFLELERGPWSSWTDTSWAVPK
;
A
#
# COMPACT_ATOMS: atom_id res chain seq x y z
N SER A 1 4.11 10.79 -1.89
CA SER A 1 4.35 10.36 -3.28
C SER A 1 3.20 9.49 -3.80
N ARG A 2 2.92 9.56 -5.10
CA ARG A 2 1.93 8.71 -5.79
C ARG A 2 2.68 7.74 -6.72
N PRO A 3 2.84 6.48 -6.34
CA PRO A 3 3.47 5.48 -7.20
C PRO A 3 2.59 5.13 -8.42
N PRO A 4 3.16 4.60 -9.50
CA PRO A 4 2.39 4.17 -10.66
C PRO A 4 1.46 2.99 -10.33
N TRP A 5 0.16 3.11 -10.65
CA TRP A 5 -0.86 2.07 -10.40
C TRP A 5 -1.09 1.19 -11.63
N LEU A 6 -0.01 0.71 -12.20
CA LEU A 6 -0.03 -0.12 -13.39
C LEU A 6 0.13 -1.60 -13.03
N ARG A 7 -0.82 -2.42 -13.43
CA ARG A 7 -0.67 -3.87 -13.34
C ARG A 7 0.22 -4.36 -14.48
N ILE A 8 1.16 -5.25 -14.19
CA ILE A 8 2.06 -5.81 -15.22
C ILE A 8 1.27 -6.45 -16.35
N LYS A 9 0.13 -7.09 -16.05
CA LYS A 9 -0.74 -7.68 -17.08
C LYS A 9 -1.30 -6.67 -18.08
N ASP A 10 -1.43 -5.41 -17.69
CA ASP A 10 -2.00 -4.36 -18.54
C ASP A 10 -0.92 -3.60 -19.33
N LYS A 11 0.34 -3.67 -18.87
CA LYS A 11 1.47 -2.98 -19.51
C LYS A 11 1.69 -3.37 -20.99
N PHE A 12 1.45 -4.64 -21.29
CA PHE A 12 1.67 -5.19 -22.63
C PHE A 12 0.34 -5.57 -23.32
N ARG A 13 -0.77 -4.95 -22.92
CA ARG A 13 -2.08 -5.20 -23.54
C ARG A 13 -2.03 -4.75 -25.00
N GLY A 14 -2.46 -5.65 -25.91
CA GLY A 14 -2.44 -5.39 -27.35
C GLY A 14 -1.10 -5.61 -28.06
N HIS A 15 -0.03 -5.91 -27.32
CA HIS A 15 1.25 -6.27 -27.94
C HIS A 15 1.22 -7.72 -28.44
N PRO A 16 1.68 -8.03 -29.68
CA PRO A 16 1.64 -9.40 -30.24
C PRO A 16 2.31 -10.43 -29.33
N ASP A 17 3.43 -10.07 -28.71
CA ASP A 17 4.17 -10.92 -27.78
C ASP A 17 3.92 -10.61 -26.29
N GLY A 18 2.81 -9.94 -25.99
CA GLY A 18 2.51 -9.43 -24.66
C GLY A 18 2.46 -10.49 -23.56
N SER A 19 2.13 -11.74 -23.90
CA SER A 19 2.12 -12.84 -22.93
C SER A 19 3.53 -13.19 -22.45
N ASN A 20 4.47 -13.33 -23.38
CA ASN A 20 5.86 -13.66 -23.07
C ASN A 20 6.56 -12.53 -22.35
N LEU A 21 6.39 -11.30 -22.80
CA LEU A 21 6.93 -10.11 -22.13
C LEU A 21 6.45 -9.99 -20.67
N ARG A 22 5.19 -10.32 -20.39
CA ARG A 22 4.66 -10.34 -19.01
C ARG A 22 5.30 -11.42 -18.15
N LYS A 23 5.47 -12.63 -18.71
CA LYS A 23 6.12 -13.74 -18.00
C LYS A 23 7.57 -13.41 -17.69
N GLU A 24 8.30 -12.91 -18.69
CA GLU A 24 9.69 -12.50 -18.55
C GLU A 24 9.87 -11.43 -17.49
N LEU A 25 9.12 -10.32 -17.57
CA LEU A 25 9.18 -9.26 -16.56
C LEU A 25 8.85 -9.77 -15.16
N SER A 26 7.84 -10.64 -15.04
CA SER A 26 7.47 -11.23 -13.75
C SER A 26 8.56 -12.16 -13.19
N SER A 27 9.27 -12.89 -14.04
CA SER A 27 10.42 -13.72 -13.66
C SER A 27 11.57 -12.85 -13.19
N GLN A 28 11.97 -11.87 -13.99
CA GLN A 28 13.04 -10.93 -13.66
C GLN A 28 12.81 -10.25 -12.31
N LEU A 29 11.57 -9.80 -12.03
CA LEU A 29 11.23 -9.18 -10.75
C LEU A 29 11.35 -10.13 -9.55
N ARG A 30 11.02 -11.41 -9.73
CA ARG A 30 11.18 -12.43 -8.67
C ARG A 30 12.63 -12.81 -8.43
N GLU A 31 13.41 -12.85 -9.49
CA GLU A 31 14.82 -13.22 -9.46
C GLU A 31 15.73 -12.05 -9.07
N PHE A 32 15.19 -10.82 -9.08
CA PHE A 32 15.94 -9.64 -8.73
C PHE A 32 16.38 -9.66 -7.27
N LYS A 33 17.70 -9.75 -7.06
CA LYS A 33 18.32 -9.84 -5.73
C LYS A 33 18.94 -8.53 -5.30
N GLY A 34 18.94 -8.28 -4.01
CA GLY A 34 19.72 -7.23 -3.40
C GLY A 34 21.21 -7.58 -3.33
N ALA A 35 22.03 -6.65 -2.86
CA ALA A 35 23.45 -6.88 -2.64
C ALA A 35 23.73 -7.98 -1.60
N ASP A 36 22.76 -8.25 -0.71
CA ASP A 36 22.79 -9.32 0.30
C ASP A 36 22.37 -10.70 -0.26
N GLY A 37 22.12 -10.81 -1.56
CA GLY A 37 21.70 -12.03 -2.23
C GLY A 37 20.24 -12.44 -1.99
N LYS A 38 19.49 -11.71 -1.16
CA LYS A 38 18.06 -11.98 -0.90
C LYS A 38 17.19 -11.37 -2.01
N ALA A 39 15.98 -11.92 -2.18
CA ALA A 39 15.00 -11.34 -3.09
C ALA A 39 14.76 -9.87 -2.74
N ARG A 40 14.87 -9.00 -3.74
CA ARG A 40 14.66 -7.56 -3.55
C ARG A 40 13.23 -7.22 -3.16
N PHE A 41 12.27 -8.00 -3.66
CA PHE A 41 10.85 -7.79 -3.41
C PHE A 41 10.22 -9.05 -2.83
N SER A 42 9.70 -8.96 -1.62
CA SER A 42 9.02 -10.03 -0.90
C SER A 42 7.50 -10.03 -1.15
N ALA A 43 6.94 -8.89 -1.46
CA ALA A 43 5.49 -8.70 -1.65
C ALA A 43 4.99 -9.07 -3.07
N ILE A 44 5.82 -9.71 -3.90
CA ILE A 44 5.44 -10.17 -5.25
C ILE A 44 4.65 -11.47 -5.16
N LYS A 45 3.32 -11.37 -5.18
CA LYS A 45 2.42 -12.52 -5.27
C LYS A 45 1.26 -12.23 -6.22
N GLY A 46 0.94 -13.19 -7.09
CA GLY A 46 -0.17 -13.06 -8.04
C GLY A 46 0.07 -12.00 -9.12
N ASN A 47 -0.98 -11.27 -9.48
CA ASN A 47 -0.89 -10.16 -10.44
C ASN A 47 -0.17 -8.97 -9.80
N VAL A 48 1.07 -8.75 -10.19
CA VAL A 48 1.88 -7.66 -9.64
C VAL A 48 1.39 -6.32 -10.16
N ASN A 49 1.07 -5.43 -9.24
CA ASN A 49 0.85 -4.02 -9.52
C ASN A 49 2.10 -3.23 -9.09
N LEU A 50 2.58 -2.34 -9.94
CA LEU A 50 3.83 -1.61 -9.72
C LEU A 50 3.84 -0.80 -8.42
N TYR A 51 2.69 -0.32 -7.94
CA TYR A 51 2.64 0.41 -6.67
C TYR A 51 3.15 -0.43 -5.49
N ARG A 52 2.93 -1.76 -5.51
CA ARG A 52 3.41 -2.64 -4.42
C ARG A 52 4.93 -2.68 -4.35
N LEU A 53 5.57 -2.79 -5.51
CA LEU A 53 7.04 -2.74 -5.60
C LEU A 53 7.57 -1.38 -5.15
N TYR A 54 6.84 -0.32 -5.51
CA TYR A 54 7.22 1.03 -5.14
C TYR A 54 7.11 1.27 -3.63
N VAL A 55 6.04 0.77 -3.00
CA VAL A 55 5.91 0.81 -1.53
C VAL A 55 7.08 0.09 -0.87
N GLU A 56 7.33 -1.16 -1.24
CA GLU A 56 8.42 -1.96 -0.68
C GLU A 56 9.79 -1.30 -0.91
N ARG A 57 10.02 -0.76 -2.11
CA ARG A 57 11.26 -0.04 -2.41
C ARG A 57 11.41 1.24 -1.58
N SER A 58 10.33 1.97 -1.37
CA SER A 58 10.37 3.17 -0.53
C SER A 58 10.81 2.87 0.91
N LEU A 59 10.35 1.75 1.47
CA LEU A 59 10.81 1.31 2.79
C LEU A 59 12.30 0.97 2.82
N GLN A 60 12.78 0.28 1.78
CA GLN A 60 14.18 -0.14 1.69
C GLN A 60 15.20 1.01 1.54
N ILE A 61 14.78 2.12 0.93
CA ILE A 61 15.67 3.29 0.73
C ILE A 61 15.51 4.37 1.78
N SER A 62 14.49 4.28 2.62
CA SER A 62 14.30 5.21 3.71
C SER A 62 15.18 4.84 4.89
N GLN A 63 15.74 5.84 5.52
CA GLN A 63 16.50 5.63 6.75
C GLN A 63 15.58 5.25 7.91
N ARG A 64 16.16 4.65 8.96
CA ARG A 64 15.44 4.36 10.20
C ARG A 64 14.83 5.65 10.77
N GLU A 65 13.65 5.56 11.36
CA GLU A 65 12.82 6.68 11.86
C GLU A 65 12.35 7.66 10.78
N GLY A 66 12.70 7.38 9.51
CA GLY A 66 12.20 8.13 8.37
C GLY A 66 10.70 7.89 8.16
N ARG A 67 9.99 8.94 7.78
CA ARG A 67 8.54 8.88 7.52
C ARG A 67 8.24 8.72 6.02
N VAL A 68 7.48 7.69 5.68
CA VAL A 68 7.03 7.44 4.32
C VAL A 68 5.52 7.70 4.23
N ARG A 69 5.11 8.50 3.26
CA ARG A 69 3.70 8.78 2.97
C ARG A 69 3.44 8.51 1.49
N LEU A 70 2.54 7.57 1.20
CA LEU A 70 2.26 7.10 -0.16
C LEU A 70 0.77 7.09 -0.45
N VAL A 71 0.42 7.60 -1.63
CA VAL A 71 -0.94 7.52 -2.18
C VAL A 71 -1.07 6.24 -2.98
N VAL A 72 -1.91 5.33 -2.54
CA VAL A 72 -2.06 3.98 -3.10
C VAL A 72 -3.53 3.64 -3.36
N PRO A 73 -3.83 2.66 -4.22
CA PRO A 73 -5.19 2.15 -4.36
C PRO A 73 -5.69 1.57 -3.03
N SER A 74 -6.95 1.84 -2.67
CA SER A 74 -7.56 1.32 -1.43
C SER A 74 -7.61 -0.22 -1.38
N SER A 75 -7.42 -0.89 -2.52
CA SER A 75 -7.27 -2.35 -2.58
C SER A 75 -6.12 -2.88 -1.73
N VAL A 76 -5.11 -2.06 -1.43
CA VAL A 76 -4.02 -2.45 -0.50
C VAL A 76 -4.56 -2.85 0.87
N LEU A 77 -5.64 -2.21 1.32
CA LEU A 77 -6.18 -2.39 2.66
C LEU A 77 -6.88 -3.75 2.84
N ARG A 78 -7.48 -4.32 1.78
CA ARG A 78 -8.38 -5.48 1.90
C ARG A 78 -8.14 -6.61 0.90
N GLU A 79 -7.58 -6.31 -0.28
CA GLU A 79 -7.42 -7.31 -1.32
C GLU A 79 -6.49 -8.45 -0.87
N LYS A 80 -6.91 -9.72 -1.09
CA LYS A 80 -6.12 -10.91 -0.70
C LYS A 80 -4.72 -10.92 -1.32
N SER A 81 -4.59 -10.45 -2.55
CA SER A 81 -3.31 -10.35 -3.24
C SER A 81 -2.35 -9.33 -2.61
N SER A 82 -2.83 -8.42 -1.77
CA SER A 82 -2.03 -7.44 -1.03
C SER A 82 -1.61 -7.91 0.38
N LEU A 83 -2.04 -9.10 0.80
CA LEU A 83 -1.67 -9.66 2.11
C LEU A 83 -0.15 -9.66 2.37
N PRO A 84 0.72 -10.10 1.44
CA PRO A 84 2.17 -10.06 1.71
C PRO A 84 2.70 -8.66 1.98
N LEU A 85 2.15 -7.65 1.28
CA LEU A 85 2.52 -6.26 1.51
C LEU A 85 2.01 -5.76 2.87
N ARG A 86 0.77 -6.08 3.26
CA ARG A 86 0.26 -5.73 4.59
C ARG A 86 1.09 -6.34 5.70
N LYS A 87 1.45 -7.62 5.58
CA LYS A 87 2.35 -8.28 6.52
C LYS A 87 3.68 -7.56 6.63
N LEU A 88 4.31 -7.23 5.50
CA LEU A 88 5.55 -6.47 5.48
C LEU A 88 5.41 -5.12 6.21
N LEU A 89 4.31 -4.41 5.99
CA LEU A 89 4.06 -3.12 6.62
C LEU A 89 3.89 -3.23 8.13
N VAL A 90 3.21 -4.26 8.61
CA VAL A 90 2.91 -4.44 10.03
C VAL A 90 4.07 -5.10 10.79
N GLU A 91 4.70 -6.12 10.20
CA GLU A 91 5.72 -6.93 10.89
C GLU A 91 7.11 -6.28 10.86
N SER A 92 7.44 -5.54 9.82
CA SER A 92 8.80 -5.05 9.59
C SER A 92 8.92 -3.53 9.65
N ASN A 93 7.81 -2.81 9.73
CA ASN A 93 7.80 -1.36 9.67
C ASN A 93 6.62 -0.81 10.49
N GLY A 94 6.77 0.38 11.04
CA GLY A 94 5.71 1.06 11.77
C GLY A 94 4.63 1.61 10.85
N TRP A 95 3.70 0.78 10.43
CA TRP A 95 2.51 1.25 9.72
C TRP A 95 1.59 1.95 10.73
N ASP A 96 1.66 3.26 10.76
CA ASP A 96 1.07 4.10 11.79
C ASP A 96 -0.29 4.71 11.40
N THR A 97 -0.48 5.04 10.12
CA THR A 97 -1.70 5.73 9.68
C THR A 97 -2.21 5.28 8.33
N VAL A 98 -3.53 5.35 8.18
CA VAL A 98 -4.24 5.23 6.92
C VAL A 98 -5.27 6.34 6.80
N TRP A 99 -5.33 6.99 5.64
CA TRP A 99 -6.42 7.89 5.26
C TRP A 99 -7.14 7.26 4.08
N SER A 100 -8.42 6.93 4.25
CA SER A 100 -9.23 6.25 3.23
C SER A 100 -10.22 7.22 2.60
N PHE A 101 -10.22 7.26 1.26
CA PHE A 101 -11.14 8.04 0.46
C PHE A 101 -12.09 7.12 -0.30
N PRO A 102 -13.39 7.45 -0.41
CA PRO A 102 -14.35 6.63 -1.13
C PRO A 102 -14.04 6.53 -2.64
N ASP A 103 -14.62 5.53 -3.29
CA ASP A 103 -14.38 5.22 -4.70
C ASP A 103 -14.86 6.32 -5.66
N ASP A 104 -15.82 7.13 -5.23
CA ASP A 104 -16.37 8.25 -5.97
C ASP A 104 -15.55 9.55 -5.84
N SER A 105 -14.47 9.53 -5.04
CA SER A 105 -13.60 10.69 -4.82
C SER A 105 -12.75 11.06 -6.06
N ARG A 106 -13.36 11.07 -7.23
CA ARG A 106 -12.77 11.58 -8.48
C ARG A 106 -12.18 12.98 -8.34
N LEU A 107 -12.66 13.72 -7.36
CA LEU A 107 -12.24 15.08 -7.03
C LEU A 107 -10.77 15.16 -6.62
N LEU A 108 -10.21 14.14 -5.96
CA LEU A 108 -8.83 14.18 -5.48
C LEU A 108 -7.81 13.66 -6.50
N PHE A 109 -8.15 12.62 -7.27
CA PHE A 109 -7.16 11.92 -8.07
C PHE A 109 -7.62 11.55 -9.49
N GLY A 110 -8.82 11.95 -9.92
CA GLY A 110 -9.35 11.75 -11.27
C GLY A 110 -9.56 10.28 -11.67
N GLY A 111 -9.57 9.36 -10.72
CA GLY A 111 -9.72 7.92 -10.96
C GLY A 111 -11.08 7.37 -10.54
N SER A 112 -11.40 6.16 -10.98
CA SER A 112 -12.64 5.43 -10.65
C SER A 112 -12.48 4.41 -9.53
N GLN A 113 -11.35 4.41 -8.83
CA GLN A 113 -11.10 3.47 -7.75
C GLN A 113 -10.73 4.22 -6.47
N GLY A 114 -11.12 3.65 -5.34
CA GLY A 114 -10.82 4.21 -4.02
C GLY A 114 -9.32 4.40 -3.82
N VAL A 115 -9.00 5.45 -3.13
CA VAL A 115 -7.64 5.89 -2.85
C VAL A 115 -7.41 5.88 -1.35
N SER A 116 -6.21 5.50 -0.95
CA SER A 116 -5.76 5.61 0.43
C SER A 116 -4.38 6.25 0.49
N VAL A 117 -4.16 7.03 1.53
CA VAL A 117 -2.82 7.48 1.90
C VAL A 117 -2.35 6.60 3.05
N ILE A 118 -1.26 5.88 2.86
CA ILE A 118 -0.63 5.10 3.93
C ILE A 118 0.54 5.87 4.52
N GLY A 119 0.64 5.83 5.84
CA GLY A 119 1.73 6.40 6.60
C GLY A 119 2.51 5.34 7.35
N ILE A 120 3.84 5.45 7.30
CA ILE A 120 4.75 4.45 7.87
C ILE A 120 5.92 5.20 8.48
N THR A 121 6.29 4.85 9.71
CA THR A 121 7.56 5.24 10.32
C THR A 121 8.52 4.07 10.24
N VAL A 122 9.57 4.20 9.46
CA VAL A 122 10.44 3.09 9.08
C VAL A 122 11.30 2.63 10.25
N GLY A 123 11.23 1.33 10.55
CA GLY A 123 12.03 0.71 11.61
C GLY A 123 11.53 0.97 13.03
N GLU A 124 10.34 1.53 13.19
CA GLU A 124 9.63 1.58 14.47
C GLU A 124 8.55 0.51 14.50
N GLU A 125 8.39 -0.14 15.66
CA GLU A 125 7.22 -0.95 15.93
C GLU A 125 6.11 -0.03 16.42
N THR A 126 4.93 -0.15 15.80
CA THR A 126 3.74 0.61 16.17
C THR A 126 2.71 -0.36 16.72
N ASP A 127 2.26 -0.15 17.94
CA ASP A 127 1.23 -0.99 18.56
C ASP A 127 -0.17 -0.67 18.04
N VAL A 128 -0.34 0.52 17.48
CA VAL A 128 -1.65 1.01 17.00
C VAL A 128 -1.53 1.53 15.58
N LEU A 129 -2.45 1.09 14.73
CA LEU A 129 -2.71 1.69 13.42
C LEU A 129 -3.94 2.60 13.53
N THR A 130 -3.79 3.88 13.26
CA THR A 130 -4.92 4.81 13.19
C THR A 130 -5.44 4.89 11.76
N SER A 131 -6.69 4.46 11.56
CA SER A 131 -7.38 4.49 10.26
C SER A 131 -8.42 5.61 10.26
N PHE A 132 -8.21 6.61 9.40
CA PHE A 132 -9.14 7.71 9.19
C PHE A 132 -9.99 7.45 7.96
N GLY A 133 -11.29 7.59 8.09
CA GLY A 133 -12.20 7.52 6.95
C GLY A 133 -13.47 6.70 7.16
N PRO A 134 -14.36 6.74 6.16
CA PRO A 134 -14.17 7.36 4.83
C PRO A 134 -14.09 8.90 4.90
N LEU A 135 -13.01 9.46 4.33
CA LEU A 135 -12.77 10.90 4.33
C LEU A 135 -13.44 11.57 3.12
N LEU A 136 -14.07 12.69 3.36
CA LEU A 136 -14.59 13.60 2.35
C LEU A 136 -13.59 14.74 2.07
N VAL A 137 -13.80 15.48 1.01
CA VAL A 137 -12.93 16.63 0.67
C VAL A 137 -12.92 17.67 1.80
N ASP A 138 -14.06 17.87 2.44
CA ASP A 138 -14.23 18.84 3.53
C ASP A 138 -13.51 18.42 4.84
N ASP A 139 -13.19 17.14 4.98
CA ASP A 139 -12.40 16.64 6.11
C ASP A 139 -10.91 17.05 6.01
N ILE A 140 -10.51 17.62 4.87
CA ILE A 140 -9.13 18.00 4.60
C ILE A 140 -9.06 19.49 4.31
N SER A 141 -8.36 20.21 5.16
CA SER A 141 -8.10 21.64 4.95
C SER A 141 -6.70 21.85 4.40
N PRO A 142 -6.55 22.52 3.22
CA PRO A 142 -5.24 22.87 2.70
C PRO A 142 -4.41 23.62 3.73
N GLY A 143 -3.22 23.11 4.06
CA GLY A 143 -2.30 23.70 5.03
C GLY A 143 -2.63 23.45 6.52
N ARG A 144 -3.79 22.88 6.83
CA ARG A 144 -4.18 22.52 8.22
C ARG A 144 -4.22 21.01 8.48
N GLY A 145 -4.29 20.19 7.43
CA GLY A 145 -4.39 18.72 7.54
C GLY A 145 -5.82 18.23 7.73
N LEU A 146 -5.99 17.13 8.47
CA LEU A 146 -7.31 16.56 8.76
C LEU A 146 -8.10 17.43 9.73
N SER A 147 -9.42 17.47 9.54
CA SER A 147 -10.34 18.02 10.52
C SER A 147 -10.23 17.27 11.85
N PRO A 148 -10.31 17.95 13.00
CA PRO A 148 -10.40 17.29 14.31
C PRO A 148 -11.60 16.32 14.43
N ASP A 149 -12.66 16.56 13.67
CA ASP A 149 -13.88 15.76 13.67
C ASP A 149 -13.86 14.64 12.60
N ALA A 150 -12.74 14.46 11.89
CA ALA A 150 -12.61 13.41 10.89
C ALA A 150 -12.80 12.03 11.54
N PRO A 151 -13.63 11.16 10.95
CA PRO A 151 -13.89 9.83 11.52
C PRO A 151 -12.62 8.99 11.53
N PHE A 152 -12.33 8.34 12.66
CA PHE A 152 -11.19 7.45 12.78
C PHE A 152 -11.48 6.19 13.61
N LEU A 153 -10.64 5.19 13.42
CA LEU A 153 -10.62 3.94 14.16
C LEU A 153 -9.17 3.62 14.53
N GLU A 154 -8.94 3.28 15.78
CA GLU A 154 -7.67 2.74 16.24
C GLU A 154 -7.72 1.21 16.24
N LEU A 155 -6.72 0.60 15.61
CA LEU A 155 -6.55 -0.84 15.53
C LEU A 155 -5.32 -1.23 16.31
N GLU A 156 -5.52 -1.84 17.46
CA GLU A 156 -4.43 -2.44 18.23
C GLU A 156 -3.83 -3.64 17.47
N ARG A 157 -2.52 -3.63 17.31
CA ARG A 157 -1.79 -4.63 16.52
C ARG A 157 -2.04 -6.06 16.99
N GLY A 158 -2.01 -6.31 18.31
CA GLY A 158 -2.20 -7.63 18.88
C GLY A 158 -3.54 -8.27 18.48
N PRO A 159 -4.69 -7.67 18.85
CA PRO A 159 -6.01 -8.17 18.45
C PRO A 159 -6.20 -8.24 16.94
N TRP A 160 -5.79 -7.21 16.22
CA TRP A 160 -5.94 -7.16 14.75
C TRP A 160 -5.15 -8.26 14.04
N SER A 161 -3.92 -8.54 14.45
CA SER A 161 -3.10 -9.58 13.85
C SER A 161 -3.63 -10.99 14.12
N SER A 162 -4.44 -11.18 15.17
CA SER A 162 -5.06 -12.46 15.51
C SER A 162 -6.32 -12.76 14.69
N TRP A 163 -6.86 -11.81 13.96
CA TRP A 163 -8.03 -12.02 13.11
C TRP A 163 -7.67 -12.83 11.86
N THR A 164 -7.79 -14.13 11.96
CA THR A 164 -7.34 -15.08 10.91
C THR A 164 -8.13 -15.00 9.62
N ASP A 165 -9.40 -14.66 9.68
CA ASP A 165 -10.32 -14.55 8.55
C ASP A 165 -10.16 -13.23 7.78
N THR A 166 -9.66 -12.19 8.42
CA THR A 166 -9.53 -10.85 7.82
C THR A 166 -8.32 -10.71 6.92
N SER A 167 -7.36 -11.64 6.97
CA SER A 167 -6.08 -11.54 6.26
C SER A 167 -5.40 -10.18 6.49
N TRP A 168 -5.46 -9.68 7.72
CA TRP A 168 -4.95 -8.35 8.09
C TRP A 168 -5.61 -7.22 7.28
N ALA A 169 -6.87 -7.41 6.92
CA ALA A 169 -7.64 -6.38 6.25
C ALA A 169 -7.95 -5.24 7.22
N VAL A 170 -7.78 -4.01 6.77
CA VAL A 170 -8.18 -2.84 7.54
C VAL A 170 -9.71 -2.73 7.47
N PRO A 171 -10.43 -2.64 8.59
CA PRO A 171 -11.87 -2.44 8.62
C PRO A 171 -12.33 -1.19 7.86
N LYS A 172 -13.62 -1.17 7.50
CA LYS A 172 -14.23 0.01 6.89
C LYS A 172 -14.72 0.97 7.97
#